data_e2916e46228cbaccc63f2acc7d6d1c38
#
_entry.id   e2916e46228cbaccc63f2acc7d6d1c38
#
_cell.length_a   1.000
_cell.length_b   1.000
_cell.length_c   1.000
_cell.angle_alpha   90.00
_cell.angle_beta   90.00
_cell.angle_gamma   90.00
#
_symmetry.space_group_name_H-M   'P 1'
#
loop_
_entity.id
_entity.type
_entity.pdbx_description
1 polymer ?
#
loop_
_entity_poly.entity_id
_entity_poly.type
_entity_poly.pdbx_seq_one_letter_code
_entity_poly.pdbx_strand_id
1 'polypeptide(L)'
;MDNLATVYLYSLDMRIIAEIPHHDFRITIFGWNNKYLIKFEKGSYEQTYKVSEMDVAGDEEIKKLLEDKGFVDSVISRFLEMNKSLNAALNRLDGQH
;
A
#
# COMPACT_ATOMS: atom_id res chain seq x y z
N MET A 1 15.40 12.87 -9.78
CA MET A 1 15.93 11.87 -8.92
C MET A 1 15.48 12.05 -7.51
N ASP A 2 15.08 10.99 -6.94
CA ASP A 2 14.83 11.02 -5.56
C ASP A 2 16.05 11.30 -4.84
N ASN A 3 15.96 12.00 -3.81
CA ASN A 3 17.11 12.24 -3.05
C ASN A 3 16.91 11.66 -1.66
N LEU A 4 18.00 11.34 -1.04
CA LEU A 4 17.98 10.74 0.27
C LEU A 4 17.37 11.64 1.30
N ALA A 5 17.47 12.95 1.11
CA ALA A 5 16.92 13.91 2.05
C ALA A 5 15.39 13.82 2.10
N THR A 6 14.75 13.66 0.94
CA THR A 6 13.29 13.54 0.90
C THR A 6 12.81 12.28 1.59
N VAL A 7 13.48 11.17 1.31
CA VAL A 7 13.15 9.90 1.95
C VAL A 7 13.34 9.99 3.46
N TYR A 8 14.40 10.62 3.88
CA TYR A 8 14.71 10.77 5.29
C TYR A 8 13.66 11.60 6.01
N LEU A 9 13.21 12.69 5.38
CA LEU A 9 12.18 13.54 5.97
C LEU A 9 10.85 12.83 6.10
N TYR A 10 10.49 12.01 5.12
CA TYR A 10 9.30 11.18 5.26
C TYR A 10 9.42 10.28 6.47
N SER A 11 10.57 9.65 6.64
CA SER A 11 10.77 8.72 7.74
C SER A 11 10.68 9.41 9.09
N LEU A 12 11.16 10.65 9.19
CA LEU A 12 11.15 11.41 10.43
C LEU A 12 9.74 11.82 10.84
N ASP A 13 8.90 12.17 9.86
CA ASP A 13 7.55 12.66 10.14
C ASP A 13 6.52 11.55 10.16
N MET A 14 6.84 10.40 9.61
CA MET A 14 5.89 9.32 9.48
C MET A 14 5.88 8.49 10.77
N ARG A 15 4.69 8.21 11.27
CA ARG A 15 4.56 7.33 12.44
C ARG A 15 3.74 6.11 12.07
N ILE A 16 4.08 4.99 12.65
CA ILE A 16 3.34 3.76 12.43
C ILE A 16 2.15 3.74 13.39
N ILE A 17 0.96 3.61 12.84
CA ILE A 17 -0.25 3.55 13.61
C ILE A 17 -0.59 2.10 13.94
N ALA A 18 -0.44 1.21 12.96
CA ALA A 18 -0.74 -0.20 13.16
C ALA A 18 -0.08 -1.07 12.11
N GLU A 19 0.24 -2.30 12.49
CA GLU A 19 0.59 -3.35 11.54
C GLU A 19 -0.47 -4.41 11.73
N ILE A 20 -1.14 -4.77 10.66
CA ILE A 20 -2.28 -5.66 10.74
C ILE A 20 -1.91 -6.98 10.07
N PRO A 21 -1.94 -8.08 10.82
CA PRO A 21 -1.57 -9.37 10.24
C PRO A 21 -2.60 -9.82 9.22
N HIS A 22 -2.11 -10.37 8.12
CA HIS A 22 -2.95 -10.94 7.09
C HIS A 22 -2.14 -12.04 6.42
N HIS A 23 -2.80 -13.13 6.04
CA HIS A 23 -2.07 -14.27 5.49
C HIS A 23 -1.68 -14.06 4.03
N ASP A 24 -2.29 -13.11 3.33
CA ASP A 24 -1.99 -12.87 1.91
C ASP A 24 -0.98 -11.76 1.68
N PHE A 25 -0.88 -10.81 2.60
CA PHE A 25 0.02 -9.67 2.43
C PHE A 25 0.27 -8.99 3.76
N ARG A 26 1.22 -8.08 3.74
CA ARG A 26 1.57 -7.30 4.90
C ARG A 26 0.83 -5.98 4.82
N ILE A 27 0.22 -5.57 5.91
CA ILE A 27 -0.53 -4.32 5.95
C ILE A 27 0.07 -3.42 7.03
N THR A 28 0.43 -2.21 6.64
CA THR A 28 0.92 -1.21 7.58
C THR A 28 0.14 0.07 7.39
N ILE A 29 -0.29 0.67 8.48
CA ILE A 29 -0.96 1.97 8.45
C ILE A 29 -0.04 2.98 9.08
N PHE A 30 0.25 4.05 8.33
CA PHE A 30 1.08 5.15 8.80
C PHE A 30 0.25 6.41 8.93
N GLY A 31 0.66 7.29 9.82
CA GLY A 31 0.13 8.64 9.89
C GLY A 31 1.21 9.60 9.45
N TRP A 32 0.87 10.52 8.55
CA TRP A 32 1.83 11.50 8.05
C TRP A 32 1.10 12.66 7.41
N ASN A 33 1.45 13.87 7.83
CA ASN A 33 0.97 15.10 7.20
C ASN A 33 -0.55 15.13 7.06
N ASN A 34 -1.26 14.83 8.15
CA ASN A 34 -2.72 14.84 8.22
C ASN A 34 -3.38 13.83 7.28
N LYS A 35 -2.65 12.78 6.95
CA LYS A 35 -3.15 11.69 6.13
C LYS A 35 -2.84 10.36 6.77
N TYR A 36 -3.63 9.37 6.43
CA TYR A 36 -3.30 7.99 6.70
C TYR A 36 -2.77 7.38 5.41
N LEU A 37 -1.71 6.61 5.53
CA LEU A 37 -1.17 5.86 4.41
C LEU A 37 -1.38 4.39 4.72
N ILE A 38 -2.18 3.72 3.90
CA ILE A 38 -2.43 2.29 4.09
C ILE A 38 -1.62 1.56 3.03
N LYS A 39 -0.65 0.79 3.48
CA LYS A 39 0.30 0.13 2.60
C LYS A 39 0.12 -1.36 2.66
N PHE A 40 -0.14 -1.96 1.50
CA PHE A 40 -0.23 -3.40 1.34
C PHE A 40 0.98 -3.87 0.56
N GLU A 41 1.69 -4.85 1.09
CA GLU A 41 2.87 -5.40 0.43
C GLU A 41 2.72 -6.89 0.23
N LYS A 42 3.05 -7.35 -0.97
CA LYS A 42 3.04 -8.78 -1.30
C LYS A 42 4.20 -9.05 -2.25
N GLY A 43 5.24 -9.72 -1.74
CA GLY A 43 6.43 -9.95 -2.52
C GLY A 43 7.07 -8.65 -2.97
N SER A 44 7.25 -8.48 -4.24
CA SER A 44 7.86 -7.27 -4.79
C SER A 44 6.84 -6.21 -5.18
N TYR A 45 5.57 -6.41 -4.86
CA TYR A 45 4.51 -5.47 -5.20
C TYR A 45 4.00 -4.75 -3.97
N GLU A 46 3.57 -3.52 -4.17
CA GLU A 46 2.90 -2.80 -3.10
C GLU A 46 1.78 -1.93 -3.65
N GLN A 47 0.77 -1.71 -2.82
CA GLN A 47 -0.30 -0.75 -3.10
C GLN A 47 -0.38 0.15 -1.89
N THR A 48 -0.40 1.46 -2.13
CA THR A 48 -0.48 2.43 -1.05
C THR A 48 -1.66 3.37 -1.31
N TYR A 49 -2.51 3.52 -0.31
CA TYR A 49 -3.69 4.36 -0.39
C TYR A 49 -3.53 5.48 0.62
N LYS A 50 -3.82 6.71 0.20
CA LYS A 50 -3.76 7.88 1.06
C LYS A 50 -5.18 8.31 1.38
N VAL A 51 -5.48 8.43 2.66
CA VAL A 51 -6.80 8.83 3.13
C VAL A 51 -6.63 10.05 4.01
N SER A 52 -7.36 11.12 3.71
CA SER A 52 -7.28 12.32 4.53
C SER A 52 -7.85 12.04 5.92
N GLU A 53 -7.21 12.60 6.94
CA GLU A 53 -7.73 12.50 8.30
C GLU A 53 -9.12 13.09 8.44
N MET A 54 -9.51 13.97 7.53
CA MET A 54 -10.83 14.58 7.57
C MET A 54 -11.92 13.63 7.08
N ASP A 55 -11.55 12.55 6.41
CA ASP A 55 -12.53 11.62 5.84
C ASP A 55 -12.89 10.48 6.79
N VAL A 56 -12.21 10.36 7.90
CA VAL A 56 -12.45 9.27 8.86
C VAL A 56 -12.41 9.83 10.27
N ALA A 57 -13.00 9.10 11.19
CA ALA A 57 -13.14 9.54 12.58
C ALA A 57 -12.01 9.00 13.47
N GLY A 58 -10.79 8.98 12.97
CA GLY A 58 -9.64 8.61 13.77
C GLY A 58 -9.08 7.23 13.45
N ASP A 59 -8.09 6.83 14.26
CA ASP A 59 -7.30 5.62 14.00
C ASP A 59 -8.15 4.36 13.98
N GLU A 60 -9.16 4.28 14.84
CA GLU A 60 -9.97 3.07 14.90
C GLU A 60 -10.85 2.92 13.66
N GLU A 61 -11.31 4.03 13.12
CA GLU A 61 -12.13 3.95 11.92
C GLU A 61 -11.31 3.60 10.70
N ILE A 62 -10.07 4.10 10.63
CA ILE A 62 -9.21 3.73 9.52
C ILE A 62 -8.89 2.23 9.55
N LYS A 63 -8.79 1.65 10.75
CA LYS A 63 -8.59 0.20 10.86
C LYS A 63 -9.80 -0.58 10.36
N LYS A 64 -10.99 -0.04 10.57
CA LYS A 64 -12.21 -0.71 10.12
C LYS A 64 -12.31 -0.79 8.61
N LEU A 65 -11.64 0.10 7.90
CA LEU A 65 -11.59 0.04 6.45
C LEU A 65 -11.05 -1.31 5.98
N LEU A 66 -10.17 -1.91 6.77
CA LEU A 66 -9.56 -3.18 6.42
C LEU A 66 -10.47 -4.37 6.73
N GLU A 67 -11.62 -4.11 7.35
CA GLU A 67 -12.64 -5.13 7.56
C GLU A 67 -13.65 -5.17 6.41
N ASP A 68 -13.54 -4.21 5.49
CA ASP A 68 -14.40 -4.17 4.31
C ASP A 68 -13.93 -5.24 3.33
N LYS A 69 -14.68 -6.32 3.25
CA LYS A 69 -14.29 -7.45 2.43
C LYS A 69 -14.16 -7.07 0.95
N GLY A 70 -15.04 -6.20 0.47
CA GLY A 70 -14.98 -5.77 -0.91
C GLY A 70 -13.69 -5.05 -1.23
N PHE A 71 -13.24 -4.18 -0.32
CA PHE A 71 -12.00 -3.46 -0.50
C PHE A 71 -10.80 -4.40 -0.49
N VAL A 72 -10.75 -5.28 0.52
CA VAL A 72 -9.63 -6.21 0.65
C VAL A 72 -9.58 -7.18 -0.53
N ASP A 73 -10.72 -7.69 -0.97
CA ASP A 73 -10.77 -8.56 -2.15
C ASP A 73 -10.26 -7.83 -3.39
N SER A 74 -10.56 -6.54 -3.52
CA SER A 74 -10.05 -5.74 -4.64
C SER A 74 -8.53 -5.60 -4.59
N VAL A 75 -7.97 -5.43 -3.39
CA VAL A 75 -6.52 -5.34 -3.25
C VAL A 75 -5.87 -6.65 -3.72
N ILE A 76 -6.45 -7.78 -3.34
CA ILE A 76 -5.94 -9.08 -3.77
C ILE A 76 -5.98 -9.18 -5.29
N SER A 77 -7.09 -8.82 -5.90
CA SER A 77 -7.24 -8.86 -7.36
C SER A 77 -6.23 -7.98 -8.06
N ARG A 78 -5.97 -6.80 -7.51
CA ARG A 78 -4.99 -5.88 -8.11
C ARG A 78 -3.58 -6.44 -8.07
N PHE A 79 -3.20 -7.12 -6.99
CA PHE A 79 -1.89 -7.76 -6.95
C PHE A 79 -1.75 -8.80 -8.05
N LEU A 80 -2.79 -9.58 -8.31
CA LEU A 80 -2.76 -10.55 -9.39
C LEU A 80 -2.58 -9.86 -10.74
N GLU A 81 -3.28 -8.76 -10.97
CA GLU A 81 -3.15 -8.01 -12.21
C GLU A 81 -1.76 -7.37 -12.35
N MET A 82 -1.21 -6.86 -11.27
CA MET A 82 0.13 -6.30 -11.29
C MET A 82 1.15 -7.35 -11.72
N ASN A 83 1.02 -8.55 -11.16
CA ASN A 83 1.91 -9.64 -11.51
C ASN A 83 1.79 -10.01 -12.99
N LYS A 84 0.58 -10.17 -13.48
CA LYS A 84 0.34 -10.51 -14.87
C LYS A 84 0.88 -9.44 -15.82
N SER A 85 0.62 -8.17 -15.51
CA SER A 85 1.07 -7.07 -16.36
C SER A 85 2.57 -6.97 -16.45
N LEU A 86 3.23 -7.07 -15.30
CA LEU A 86 4.68 -6.95 -15.29
C LEU A 86 5.34 -8.12 -15.99
N ASN A 87 4.87 -9.32 -15.73
CA ASN A 87 5.45 -10.49 -16.37
C ASN A 87 5.24 -10.48 -17.88
N ALA A 88 4.09 -10.01 -18.35
CA ALA A 88 3.87 -9.88 -19.78
C ALA A 88 4.84 -8.87 -20.39
N ALA A 89 5.06 -7.76 -19.71
CA ALA A 89 6.00 -6.74 -20.19
C ALA A 89 7.43 -7.26 -20.21
N LEU A 90 7.82 -7.98 -19.17
CA LEU A 90 9.16 -8.55 -19.11
C LEU A 90 9.38 -9.57 -20.23
N ASN A 91 8.38 -10.36 -20.54
CA ASN A 91 8.47 -11.31 -21.63
C ASN A 91 8.66 -10.61 -22.96
N ARG A 92 8.01 -9.45 -23.15
CA ARG A 92 8.21 -8.69 -24.39
C ARG A 92 9.62 -8.11 -24.48
N LEU A 93 10.22 -7.76 -23.34
CA LEU A 93 11.60 -7.26 -23.35
C LEU A 93 12.59 -8.33 -23.78
N ASP A 94 12.29 -9.59 -23.48
CA ASP A 94 13.18 -10.69 -23.87
C ASP A 94 13.11 -10.99 -25.35
N GLY A 95 12.30 -10.28 -26.11
CA GLY A 95 12.17 -10.55 -27.53
C GLY A 95 11.39 -11.80 -27.83
N GLN A 96 10.58 -12.23 -26.92
CA GLN A 96 9.79 -13.45 -27.03
C GLN A 96 8.42 -13.15 -27.57
N HIS A 97 8.36 -12.67 -28.76
CA HIS A 97 7.07 -12.27 -29.29
C HIS A 97 6.86 -12.75 -30.69
#